data_709788beca4f50782c2209f59fd7eadf
#
_entry.id   709788beca4f50782c2209f59fd7eadf
#
_cell.length_a   1.000
_cell.length_b   1.000
_cell.length_c   1.000
_cell.angle_alpha   90.00
_cell.angle_beta   90.00
_cell.angle_gamma   90.00
#
_symmetry.space_group_name_H-M   'P 1'
#
loop_
_entity.id
_entity.type
_entity.pdbx_description
1 polymer ?
#
loop_
_entity_poly.entity_id
_entity_poly.type
_entity_poly.pdbx_seq_one_letter_code
_entity_poly.pdbx_strand_id
1 'polypeptide(L)'
;MRVGTKSVLYGAHCFLIHWIAVAVSWARLYSFPWDFRLWVAFAVHDLGYWGLNDMDGVDGESHVLLGGRIMGFLFGEFWQSFTVRHSRYWAKRMGLPVSRLCAADKLAFVLMPAWLYLPMTRATGELFEYMQRSAERQAGGEQFTPEESAMLSSGDPRFWLEGLQSYTRRWVHRHRDGGEDNWTVVEQKDVVALDQ
;
A
#
# COMPACT_ATOMS: atom_id res chain seq x y z
N MET A 1 14.30 4.33 -16.82
CA MET A 1 12.91 3.96 -16.53
C MET A 1 12.61 4.40 -15.10
N ARG A 2 11.46 5.03 -14.85
CA ARG A 2 11.05 5.55 -13.53
C ARG A 2 10.80 4.41 -12.54
N VAL A 3 10.95 4.67 -11.24
CA VAL A 3 10.81 3.64 -10.19
C VAL A 3 9.42 3.00 -10.24
N GLY A 4 8.36 3.79 -10.29
CA GLY A 4 7.00 3.27 -10.35
C GLY A 4 6.74 2.35 -11.54
N THR A 5 7.27 2.69 -12.75
CA THR A 5 7.18 1.79 -13.90
C THR A 5 7.90 0.46 -13.67
N LYS A 6 9.09 0.50 -13.04
CA LYS A 6 9.82 -0.73 -12.70
C LYS A 6 9.06 -1.54 -11.65
N SER A 7 8.46 -0.86 -10.65
CA SER A 7 7.65 -1.48 -9.61
C SER A 7 6.51 -2.31 -10.20
N VAL A 8 5.71 -1.71 -11.10
CA VAL A 8 4.59 -2.38 -11.76
C VAL A 8 5.05 -3.54 -12.66
N LEU A 9 6.23 -3.47 -13.25
CA LEU A 9 6.74 -4.51 -14.13
C LEU A 9 7.36 -5.68 -13.37
N TYR A 10 8.21 -5.41 -12.37
CA TYR A 10 8.99 -6.45 -11.68
C TYR A 10 9.40 -6.09 -10.23
N GLY A 11 8.80 -5.05 -9.63
CA GLY A 11 9.04 -4.62 -8.24
C GLY A 11 7.95 -5.07 -7.27
N ALA A 12 7.79 -4.31 -6.18
CA ALA A 12 6.82 -4.61 -5.12
C ALA A 12 5.39 -4.72 -5.63
N HIS A 13 5.03 -3.89 -6.63
CA HIS A 13 3.70 -3.86 -7.24
C HIS A 13 3.65 -4.59 -8.59
N CYS A 14 4.52 -5.62 -8.77
CA CYS A 14 4.57 -6.40 -10.01
C CYS A 14 3.18 -6.89 -10.39
N PHE A 15 2.67 -6.37 -11.50
CA PHE A 15 1.30 -6.63 -11.95
C PHE A 15 0.95 -8.12 -12.04
N LEU A 16 1.88 -8.96 -12.47
CA LEU A 16 1.63 -10.39 -12.62
C LEU A 16 1.42 -11.13 -11.29
N ILE A 17 1.96 -10.59 -10.19
CA ILE A 17 1.98 -11.26 -8.87
C ILE A 17 1.06 -10.55 -7.89
N HIS A 18 1.09 -9.20 -7.86
CA HIS A 18 0.51 -8.42 -6.79
C HIS A 18 -1.02 -8.58 -6.71
N TRP A 19 -1.76 -8.43 -7.82
CA TRP A 19 -3.21 -8.56 -7.79
C TRP A 19 -3.69 -9.97 -7.38
N ILE A 20 -2.91 -11.03 -7.71
CA ILE A 20 -3.20 -12.39 -7.25
C ILE A 20 -2.98 -12.49 -5.74
N ALA A 21 -1.88 -11.91 -5.23
CA ALA A 21 -1.61 -11.86 -3.80
C ALA A 21 -2.71 -11.09 -3.04
N VAL A 22 -3.22 -9.99 -3.61
CA VAL A 22 -4.36 -9.24 -3.07
C VAL A 22 -5.64 -10.09 -3.06
N ALA A 23 -5.93 -10.82 -4.14
CA ALA A 23 -7.11 -11.71 -4.20
C ALA A 23 -7.03 -12.85 -3.16
N VAL A 24 -5.84 -13.45 -2.98
CA VAL A 24 -5.61 -14.47 -1.93
C VAL A 24 -5.78 -13.87 -0.55
N SER A 25 -5.25 -12.68 -0.32
CA SER A 25 -5.37 -11.95 0.94
C SER A 25 -6.81 -11.57 1.24
N TRP A 26 -7.54 -11.10 0.24
CA TRP A 26 -8.99 -10.86 0.35
C TRP A 26 -9.74 -12.13 0.78
N ALA A 27 -9.47 -13.26 0.10
CA ALA A 27 -10.12 -14.52 0.43
C ALA A 27 -9.84 -14.99 1.87
N ARG A 28 -8.63 -14.71 2.40
CA ARG A 28 -8.27 -15.00 3.80
C ARG A 28 -8.97 -14.09 4.82
N LEU A 29 -9.24 -12.83 4.45
CA LEU A 29 -9.86 -11.85 5.35
C LEU A 29 -11.40 -11.90 5.31
N TYR A 30 -11.99 -12.10 4.13
CA TYR A 30 -13.40 -11.82 3.88
C TYR A 30 -14.16 -12.92 3.14
N SER A 31 -13.56 -14.05 2.83
CA SER A 31 -14.06 -15.09 1.95
C SER A 31 -13.75 -14.88 0.46
N PHE A 32 -14.13 -15.85 -0.37
CA PHE A 32 -13.88 -15.80 -1.81
C PHE A 32 -14.55 -14.57 -2.46
N PRO A 33 -13.85 -13.82 -3.33
CA PRO A 33 -14.38 -12.62 -3.97
C PRO A 33 -15.31 -12.97 -5.15
N TRP A 34 -16.55 -13.33 -4.86
CA TRP A 34 -17.56 -13.72 -5.86
C TRP A 34 -17.96 -12.57 -6.79
N ASP A 35 -17.88 -11.32 -6.34
CA ASP A 35 -18.15 -10.15 -7.16
C ASP A 35 -17.00 -9.89 -8.15
N PHE A 36 -17.26 -10.01 -9.44
CA PHE A 36 -16.25 -9.82 -10.48
C PHE A 36 -15.61 -8.42 -10.46
N ARG A 37 -16.33 -7.41 -9.94
CA ARG A 37 -15.82 -6.03 -9.80
C ARG A 37 -14.64 -5.96 -8.84
N LEU A 38 -14.58 -6.85 -7.84
CA LEU A 38 -13.41 -6.98 -6.98
C LEU A 38 -12.17 -7.40 -7.76
N TRP A 39 -12.32 -8.34 -8.70
CA TRP A 39 -11.19 -8.79 -9.53
C TRP A 39 -10.65 -7.67 -10.41
N VAL A 40 -11.57 -6.84 -10.96
CA VAL A 40 -11.14 -5.63 -11.70
C VAL A 40 -10.44 -4.66 -10.76
N ALA A 41 -10.98 -4.40 -9.56
CA ALA A 41 -10.35 -3.53 -8.57
C ALA A 41 -8.95 -4.04 -8.17
N PHE A 42 -8.79 -5.35 -7.91
CA PHE A 42 -7.48 -5.96 -7.61
C PHE A 42 -6.47 -5.76 -8.74
N ALA A 43 -6.93 -5.79 -9.99
CA ALA A 43 -6.05 -5.62 -11.14
C ALA A 43 -5.65 -4.16 -11.39
N VAL A 44 -6.52 -3.19 -11.09
CA VAL A 44 -6.31 -1.80 -11.51
C VAL A 44 -5.87 -0.84 -10.41
N HIS A 45 -5.99 -1.21 -9.11
CA HIS A 45 -5.81 -0.26 -8.00
C HIS A 45 -4.44 0.42 -8.00
N ASP A 46 -3.38 -0.29 -8.37
CA ASP A 46 -1.99 0.17 -8.38
C ASP A 46 -1.44 0.57 -9.75
N LEU A 47 -2.25 0.51 -10.82
CA LEU A 47 -1.79 0.86 -12.16
C LEU A 47 -1.29 2.32 -12.26
N GLY A 48 -1.75 3.17 -11.37
CA GLY A 48 -1.33 4.56 -11.32
C GLY A 48 0.14 4.77 -10.93
N TYR A 49 0.84 3.76 -10.41
CA TYR A 49 2.29 3.84 -10.25
C TYR A 49 3.06 3.93 -11.57
N TRP A 50 2.43 3.56 -12.68
CA TRP A 50 3.06 3.66 -13.99
C TRP A 50 3.47 5.09 -14.30
N GLY A 51 4.77 5.32 -14.42
CA GLY A 51 5.33 6.62 -14.74
C GLY A 51 5.66 7.51 -13.55
N LEU A 52 5.43 7.09 -12.31
CA LEU A 52 5.81 7.83 -11.12
C LEU A 52 7.31 7.73 -10.82
N ASN A 53 7.85 8.78 -10.18
CA ASN A 53 9.27 8.86 -9.84
C ASN A 53 9.57 8.30 -8.45
N ASP A 54 8.60 8.32 -7.55
CA ASP A 54 8.69 7.76 -6.20
C ASP A 54 7.46 6.88 -5.91
N MET A 55 7.51 6.10 -4.83
CA MET A 55 6.47 5.15 -4.46
C MET A 55 5.67 5.61 -3.23
N ASP A 56 6.33 6.27 -2.29
CA ASP A 56 5.80 6.60 -0.97
C ASP A 56 5.80 8.12 -0.70
N GLY A 57 6.16 8.94 -1.70
CA GLY A 57 6.11 10.39 -1.64
C GLY A 57 4.75 10.93 -2.08
N VAL A 58 4.65 12.27 -2.18
CA VAL A 58 3.41 12.95 -2.62
C VAL A 58 2.96 12.46 -4.00
N ASP A 59 3.91 12.30 -4.93
CA ASP A 59 3.63 11.74 -6.26
C ASP A 59 3.12 10.29 -6.14
N GLY A 60 3.78 9.47 -5.30
CA GLY A 60 3.43 8.09 -5.06
C GLY A 60 2.00 7.92 -4.57
N GLU A 61 1.53 8.77 -3.68
CA GLU A 61 0.15 8.73 -3.18
C GLU A 61 -0.90 9.00 -4.27
N SER A 62 -0.53 9.60 -5.40
CA SER A 62 -1.43 9.82 -6.54
C SER A 62 -1.78 8.53 -7.31
N HIS A 63 -1.08 7.42 -7.08
CA HIS A 63 -1.28 6.15 -7.79
C HIS A 63 -2.72 5.63 -7.76
N VAL A 64 -3.45 5.88 -6.69
CA VAL A 64 -4.83 5.41 -6.51
C VAL A 64 -5.83 6.04 -7.49
N LEU A 65 -5.49 7.21 -8.05
CA LEU A 65 -6.43 8.00 -8.85
C LEU A 65 -6.75 7.34 -10.19
N LEU A 66 -5.77 6.70 -10.84
CA LEU A 66 -6.02 6.02 -12.11
C LEU A 66 -6.95 4.83 -11.93
N GLY A 67 -6.66 3.95 -10.98
CA GLY A 67 -7.51 2.81 -10.65
C GLY A 67 -8.90 3.24 -10.21
N GLY A 68 -8.98 4.29 -9.38
CA GLY A 68 -10.23 4.89 -8.97
C GLY A 68 -11.07 5.38 -10.14
N ARG A 69 -10.48 6.14 -11.10
CA ARG A 69 -11.18 6.61 -12.31
C ARG A 69 -11.70 5.47 -13.18
N ILE A 70 -10.89 4.41 -13.37
CA ILE A 70 -11.31 3.23 -14.12
C ILE A 70 -12.52 2.58 -13.45
N MET A 71 -12.46 2.35 -12.15
CA MET A 71 -13.56 1.74 -11.40
C MET A 71 -14.80 2.63 -11.36
N GLY A 72 -14.63 3.94 -11.24
CA GLY A 72 -15.72 4.90 -11.28
C GLY A 72 -16.44 4.91 -12.63
N PHE A 73 -15.69 4.91 -13.73
CA PHE A 73 -16.23 4.85 -15.07
C PHE A 73 -17.01 3.56 -15.35
N LEU A 74 -16.48 2.42 -14.89
CA LEU A 74 -17.08 1.12 -15.16
C LEU A 74 -18.27 0.79 -14.22
N PHE A 75 -18.18 1.20 -12.95
CA PHE A 75 -19.07 0.68 -11.90
C PHE A 75 -19.64 1.75 -10.97
N GLY A 76 -19.34 3.03 -11.20
CA GLY A 76 -19.89 4.16 -10.47
C GLY A 76 -19.11 4.56 -9.21
N GLU A 77 -19.57 5.65 -8.56
CA GLU A 77 -18.87 6.36 -7.49
C GLU A 77 -18.50 5.50 -6.28
N PHE A 78 -19.33 4.54 -5.92
CA PHE A 78 -19.03 3.62 -4.82
C PHE A 78 -17.71 2.88 -5.09
N TRP A 79 -17.52 2.35 -6.30
CA TRP A 79 -16.32 1.60 -6.68
C TRP A 79 -15.11 2.49 -6.88
N GLN A 80 -15.31 3.74 -7.32
CA GLN A 80 -14.25 4.74 -7.32
C GLN A 80 -13.75 4.99 -5.90
N SER A 81 -14.64 5.35 -4.98
CA SER A 81 -14.31 5.60 -3.59
C SER A 81 -13.70 4.36 -2.90
N PHE A 82 -14.26 3.17 -3.16
CA PHE A 82 -13.73 1.91 -2.65
C PHE A 82 -12.27 1.69 -3.07
N THR A 83 -11.94 1.95 -4.34
CA THR A 83 -10.59 1.77 -4.88
C THR A 83 -9.64 2.86 -4.37
N VAL A 84 -10.02 4.13 -4.38
CA VAL A 84 -9.19 5.24 -3.88
C VAL A 84 -8.83 5.04 -2.41
N ARG A 85 -9.77 4.59 -1.59
CA ARG A 85 -9.57 4.36 -0.15
C ARG A 85 -8.75 3.11 0.18
N HIS A 86 -8.09 2.46 -0.78
CA HIS A 86 -7.06 1.49 -0.47
C HIS A 86 -5.77 2.17 0.00
N SER A 87 -5.52 3.44 -0.37
CA SER A 87 -4.52 4.27 0.28
C SER A 87 -5.04 4.76 1.63
N ARG A 88 -4.21 4.58 2.67
CA ARG A 88 -4.46 5.12 4.02
C ARG A 88 -4.48 6.65 4.01
N TYR A 89 -3.59 7.26 3.23
CA TYR A 89 -3.52 8.71 3.01
C TYR A 89 -4.84 9.26 2.46
N TRP A 90 -5.31 8.71 1.34
CA TRP A 90 -6.55 9.20 0.72
C TRP A 90 -7.80 8.92 1.54
N ALA A 91 -7.89 7.79 2.22
CA ALA A 91 -8.98 7.51 3.14
C ALA A 91 -9.06 8.59 4.23
N LYS A 92 -7.91 8.94 4.83
CA LYS A 92 -7.82 9.97 5.85
C LYS A 92 -8.15 11.37 5.31
N ARG A 93 -7.64 11.72 4.12
CA ARG A 93 -7.96 12.98 3.44
C ARG A 93 -9.46 13.13 3.13
N MET A 94 -10.12 12.03 2.78
CA MET A 94 -11.57 12.01 2.53
C MET A 94 -12.41 12.00 3.82
N GLY A 95 -11.80 11.90 4.99
CA GLY A 95 -12.52 11.74 6.27
C GLY A 95 -13.32 10.43 6.35
N LEU A 96 -12.90 9.39 5.63
CA LEU A 96 -13.58 8.11 5.52
C LEU A 96 -12.67 6.96 6.00
N PRO A 97 -13.23 5.85 6.49
CA PRO A 97 -12.44 4.68 6.83
C PRO A 97 -11.79 4.09 5.57
N VAL A 98 -10.65 3.40 5.77
CA VAL A 98 -10.01 2.62 4.71
C VAL A 98 -10.98 1.58 4.15
N SER A 99 -10.84 1.28 2.86
CA SER A 99 -11.64 0.21 2.25
C SER A 99 -11.11 -1.17 2.63
N ARG A 100 -11.93 -2.20 2.47
CA ARG A 100 -11.49 -3.60 2.62
C ARG A 100 -10.35 -3.97 1.65
N LEU A 101 -10.27 -3.28 0.51
CA LEU A 101 -9.16 -3.44 -0.43
C LEU A 101 -7.83 -3.04 0.20
N CYS A 102 -7.80 -1.96 1.00
CA CYS A 102 -6.60 -1.56 1.75
C CYS A 102 -6.06 -2.69 2.64
N ALA A 103 -6.93 -3.32 3.43
CA ALA A 103 -6.51 -4.41 4.29
C ALA A 103 -6.02 -5.64 3.52
N ALA A 104 -6.66 -5.96 2.38
CA ALA A 104 -6.24 -7.06 1.51
C ALA A 104 -4.88 -6.77 0.85
N ASP A 105 -4.66 -5.55 0.36
CA ASP A 105 -3.41 -5.09 -0.21
C ASP A 105 -2.26 -5.15 0.83
N LYS A 106 -2.49 -4.60 2.02
CA LYS A 106 -1.50 -4.64 3.11
C LYS A 106 -1.19 -6.08 3.56
N LEU A 107 -2.20 -6.96 3.60
CA LEU A 107 -1.95 -8.37 3.87
C LEU A 107 -1.18 -9.06 2.74
N ALA A 108 -1.38 -8.67 1.48
CA ALA A 108 -0.59 -9.19 0.37
C ALA A 108 0.90 -8.92 0.56
N PHE A 109 1.27 -7.70 0.97
CA PHE A 109 2.65 -7.37 1.36
C PHE A 109 3.15 -8.26 2.52
N VAL A 110 2.34 -8.46 3.57
CA VAL A 110 2.70 -9.30 4.73
C VAL A 110 2.98 -10.76 4.32
N LEU A 111 2.30 -11.25 3.31
CA LEU A 111 2.43 -12.63 2.82
C LEU A 111 3.58 -12.84 1.83
N MET A 112 4.20 -11.75 1.34
CA MET A 112 5.31 -11.83 0.40
C MET A 112 6.56 -12.37 1.10
N PRO A 113 7.16 -13.48 0.62
CA PRO A 113 8.36 -14.03 1.22
C PRO A 113 9.59 -13.17 0.92
N ALA A 114 10.49 -13.05 1.90
CA ALA A 114 11.69 -12.21 1.80
C ALA A 114 12.57 -12.56 0.60
N TRP A 115 12.68 -13.86 0.25
CA TRP A 115 13.48 -14.32 -0.87
C TRP A 115 12.98 -13.82 -2.24
N LEU A 116 11.70 -13.45 -2.33
CA LEU A 116 11.09 -12.87 -3.54
C LEU A 116 11.07 -11.33 -3.44
N TYR A 117 10.57 -10.78 -2.33
CA TYR A 117 10.35 -9.35 -2.16
C TYR A 117 11.67 -8.53 -2.21
N LEU A 118 12.69 -8.95 -1.46
CA LEU A 118 13.94 -8.19 -1.36
C LEU A 118 14.73 -8.09 -2.68
N PRO A 119 14.89 -9.16 -3.49
CA PRO A 119 15.51 -9.03 -4.80
C PRO A 119 14.73 -8.12 -5.76
N MET A 120 13.39 -8.22 -5.78
CA MET A 120 12.53 -7.41 -6.63
C MET A 120 12.65 -5.92 -6.29
N THR A 121 12.48 -5.55 -5.02
CA THR A 121 12.55 -4.16 -4.57
C THR A 121 13.96 -3.57 -4.64
N ARG A 122 14.99 -4.40 -4.46
CA ARG A 122 16.38 -3.97 -4.68
C ARG A 122 16.67 -3.67 -6.14
N ALA A 123 16.17 -4.50 -7.06
CA ALA A 123 16.40 -4.31 -8.50
C ALA A 123 15.71 -3.05 -9.06
N THR A 124 14.62 -2.61 -8.46
CA THR A 124 13.89 -1.39 -8.84
C THR A 124 14.38 -0.12 -8.16
N GLY A 125 15.07 -0.28 -6.99
CA GLY A 125 15.49 0.82 -6.12
C GLY A 125 14.49 1.15 -5.00
N GLU A 126 13.30 0.56 -5.00
CA GLU A 126 12.24 0.77 -4.00
C GLU A 126 12.68 0.45 -2.57
N LEU A 127 13.54 -0.56 -2.40
CA LEU A 127 13.97 -1.01 -1.08
C LEU A 127 14.55 0.13 -0.23
N PHE A 128 15.42 0.94 -0.84
CA PHE A 128 16.06 2.05 -0.12
C PHE A 128 15.07 3.16 0.19
N GLU A 129 14.17 3.47 -0.73
CA GLU A 129 13.10 4.44 -0.51
C GLU A 129 12.21 4.01 0.67
N TYR A 130 11.75 2.75 0.69
CA TYR A 130 10.92 2.23 1.76
C TYR A 130 11.63 2.19 3.12
N MET A 131 12.92 1.84 3.15
CA MET A 131 13.72 1.87 4.38
C MET A 131 13.85 3.30 4.91
N GLN A 132 14.11 4.28 4.04
CA GLN A 132 14.17 5.69 4.42
C GLN A 132 12.81 6.18 4.95
N ARG A 133 11.72 5.90 4.23
CA ARG A 133 10.37 6.30 4.63
C ARG A 133 9.94 5.67 5.95
N SER A 134 10.36 4.43 6.22
CA SER A 134 10.10 3.80 7.52
C SER A 134 10.78 4.54 8.67
N ALA A 135 12.01 5.03 8.47
CA ALA A 135 12.71 5.83 9.47
C ALA A 135 12.02 7.19 9.70
N GLU A 136 11.55 7.84 8.64
CA GLU A 136 10.79 9.09 8.72
C GLU A 136 9.47 8.89 9.51
N ARG A 137 8.74 7.80 9.25
CA ARG A 137 7.51 7.43 9.98
C ARG A 137 7.76 7.17 11.46
N GLN A 138 8.87 6.49 11.80
CA GLN A 138 9.25 6.31 13.20
C GLN A 138 9.49 7.66 13.90
N ALA A 139 10.22 8.57 13.26
CA ALA A 139 10.45 9.90 13.78
C ALA A 139 9.14 10.72 13.89
N GLY A 140 8.19 10.50 12.99
CA GLY A 140 6.87 11.12 12.96
C GLY A 140 5.88 10.59 14.00
N GLY A 141 6.24 9.55 14.77
CA GLY A 141 5.40 9.01 15.85
C GLY A 141 4.38 7.97 15.40
N GLU A 142 4.59 7.30 14.26
CA GLU A 142 3.77 6.16 13.86
C GLU A 142 3.87 5.02 14.90
N GLN A 143 2.79 4.26 15.09
CA GLN A 143 2.64 3.33 16.22
C GLN A 143 3.40 2.00 16.03
N PHE A 144 4.72 2.07 15.93
CA PHE A 144 5.60 0.89 16.00
C PHE A 144 5.81 0.42 17.44
N THR A 145 5.93 -0.89 17.65
CA THR A 145 6.41 -1.40 18.94
C THR A 145 7.93 -1.17 19.08
N PRO A 146 8.49 -1.23 20.31
CA PRO A 146 9.94 -1.13 20.48
C PRO A 146 10.72 -2.17 19.66
N GLU A 147 10.22 -3.39 19.55
CA GLU A 147 10.83 -4.48 18.78
C GLU A 147 10.79 -4.17 17.28
N GLU A 148 9.65 -3.73 16.77
CA GLU A 148 9.50 -3.30 15.37
C GLU A 148 10.44 -2.14 15.05
N SER A 149 10.52 -1.14 15.93
CA SER A 149 11.42 0.00 15.79
C SER A 149 12.89 -0.43 15.74
N ALA A 150 13.30 -1.36 16.60
CA ALA A 150 14.66 -1.90 16.60
C ALA A 150 14.98 -2.63 15.28
N MET A 151 14.02 -3.44 14.77
CA MET A 151 14.17 -4.14 13.49
C MET A 151 14.27 -3.17 12.31
N LEU A 152 13.42 -2.15 12.27
CA LEU A 152 13.40 -1.14 11.20
C LEU A 152 14.69 -0.30 11.19
N SER A 153 15.30 -0.05 12.35
CA SER A 153 16.54 0.73 12.51
C SER A 153 17.81 -0.10 12.36
N SER A 154 17.71 -1.42 12.15
CA SER A 154 18.87 -2.33 12.11
C SER A 154 19.82 -2.09 10.93
N GLY A 155 19.34 -1.47 9.85
CA GLY A 155 20.07 -1.35 8.59
C GLY A 155 20.12 -2.65 7.76
N ASP A 156 19.72 -3.79 8.31
CA ASP A 156 19.61 -5.04 7.57
C ASP A 156 18.23 -5.14 6.86
N PRO A 157 18.20 -5.30 5.53
CA PRO A 157 16.95 -5.39 4.79
C PRO A 157 16.01 -6.53 5.23
N ARG A 158 16.53 -7.64 5.75
CA ARG A 158 15.70 -8.75 6.21
C ARG A 158 15.00 -8.41 7.53
N PHE A 159 15.74 -7.91 8.51
CA PHE A 159 15.16 -7.45 9.77
C PHE A 159 14.19 -6.29 9.54
N TRP A 160 14.57 -5.33 8.68
CA TRP A 160 13.67 -4.26 8.28
C TRP A 160 12.34 -4.80 7.73
N LEU A 161 12.40 -5.77 6.79
CA LEU A 161 11.20 -6.36 6.20
C LEU A 161 10.34 -7.08 7.26
N GLU A 162 10.97 -7.86 8.15
CA GLU A 162 10.27 -8.54 9.24
C GLU A 162 9.56 -7.56 10.16
N GLY A 163 10.23 -6.48 10.56
CA GLY A 163 9.65 -5.41 11.39
C GLY A 163 8.46 -4.73 10.70
N LEU A 164 8.61 -4.39 9.42
CA LEU A 164 7.54 -3.75 8.66
C LEU A 164 6.35 -4.70 8.41
N GLN A 165 6.61 -5.98 8.15
CA GLN A 165 5.54 -6.98 8.02
C GLN A 165 4.84 -7.25 9.36
N SER A 166 5.55 -7.21 10.48
CA SER A 166 4.97 -7.32 11.84
C SER A 166 4.00 -6.16 12.09
N TYR A 167 4.48 -4.93 11.92
CA TYR A 167 3.65 -3.72 12.04
C TYR A 167 2.42 -3.79 11.13
N THR A 168 2.61 -4.11 9.87
CA THR A 168 1.52 -4.15 8.89
C THR A 168 0.49 -5.23 9.23
N ARG A 169 0.92 -6.39 9.74
CA ARG A 169 0.02 -7.45 10.20
C ARG A 169 -0.85 -6.99 11.37
N ARG A 170 -0.26 -6.28 12.35
CA ARG A 170 -1.02 -5.69 13.48
C ARG A 170 -2.02 -4.65 12.97
N TRP A 171 -1.57 -3.79 12.04
CA TRP A 171 -2.44 -2.78 11.42
C TRP A 171 -3.64 -3.43 10.72
N VAL A 172 -3.41 -4.45 9.87
CA VAL A 172 -4.48 -5.19 9.18
C VAL A 172 -5.46 -5.80 10.19
N HIS A 173 -4.94 -6.47 11.22
CA HIS A 173 -5.79 -7.08 12.25
C HIS A 173 -6.71 -6.06 12.93
N ARG A 174 -6.23 -4.85 13.14
CA ARG A 174 -6.97 -3.77 13.81
C ARG A 174 -8.01 -3.10 12.92
N HIS A 175 -7.70 -2.92 11.61
CA HIS A 175 -8.45 -2.02 10.74
C HIS A 175 -9.24 -2.72 9.62
N ARG A 176 -9.11 -4.04 9.43
CA ARG A 176 -9.74 -4.79 8.33
C ARG A 176 -11.27 -4.63 8.27
N ASP A 177 -11.92 -4.37 9.38
CA ASP A 177 -13.37 -4.25 9.48
C ASP A 177 -13.86 -2.78 9.46
N GLY A 178 -13.01 -1.85 9.00
CA GLY A 178 -13.35 -0.43 8.82
C GLY A 178 -13.17 0.43 10.07
N GLY A 179 -12.30 0.02 11.00
CA GLY A 179 -11.91 0.85 12.14
C GLY A 179 -11.22 2.15 11.69
N GLU A 180 -11.35 3.22 12.47
CA GLU A 180 -10.65 4.47 12.23
C GLU A 180 -9.13 4.25 12.28
N ASP A 181 -8.42 4.67 11.24
CA ASP A 181 -6.96 4.59 11.18
C ASP A 181 -6.32 5.78 11.92
N ASN A 182 -6.05 5.59 13.20
CA ASN A 182 -5.31 6.54 14.03
C ASN A 182 -3.79 6.23 14.08
N TRP A 183 -3.30 5.27 13.30
CA TRP A 183 -1.89 4.90 13.24
C TRP A 183 -1.13 5.66 12.16
N THR A 184 -1.80 6.01 11.06
CA THR A 184 -1.20 6.75 9.95
C THR A 184 -1.09 8.24 10.30
N VAL A 185 0.13 8.74 10.26
CA VAL A 185 0.41 10.18 10.35
C VAL A 185 0.45 10.74 8.92
N VAL A 186 -0.40 11.73 8.64
CA VAL A 186 -0.38 12.48 7.37
C VAL A 186 0.18 13.86 7.66
N GLU A 187 1.32 14.18 7.09
CA GLU A 187 1.91 15.51 7.24
C GLU A 187 1.05 16.57 6.52
N GLN A 188 0.84 17.73 7.15
CA GLN A 188 0.09 18.84 6.54
C GLN A 188 0.71 19.35 5.22
N LYS A 189 1.99 19.17 5.01
CA LYS A 189 2.69 19.56 3.78
C LYS A 189 2.20 18.79 2.55
N ASP A 190 1.79 17.54 2.74
CA ASP A 190 1.33 16.68 1.66
C ASP A 190 -0.07 17.08 1.16
N VAL A 191 -0.84 17.82 1.98
CA VAL A 191 -2.20 18.25 1.66
C VAL A 191 -2.21 19.36 0.62
N VAL A 192 -1.21 20.24 0.61
CA VAL A 192 -1.18 21.46 -0.24
C VAL A 192 -0.71 21.13 -1.67
N ALA A 193 0.11 20.13 -1.85
CA ALA A 193 0.75 19.83 -3.15
C ALA A 193 -0.17 19.20 -4.21
N LEU A 194 -1.29 18.60 -3.81
CA LEU A 194 -2.22 17.92 -4.72
C LEU A 194 -3.46 18.74 -5.10
N ASP A 195 -3.60 19.95 -4.55
CA ASP A 195 -4.69 20.89 -4.88
C ASP A 195 -4.28 21.89 -6.00
N GLN A 196 -3.09 21.78 -6.57
CA GLN A 196 -2.58 22.54 -7.70
C GLN A 196 -2.50 21.68 -8.96
#